data_def699534848e8ab367a265c447b0309
#
_entry.id   def699534848e8ab367a265c447b0309
#
_cell.length_a   1.000
_cell.length_b   1.000
_cell.length_c   1.000
_cell.angle_alpha   90.00
_cell.angle_beta   90.00
_cell.angle_gamma   90.00
#
_symmetry.space_group_name_H-M   'P 1'
#
loop_
_entity.id
_entity.type
_entity.pdbx_description
1 polymer ?
#
loop_
_entity_poly.entity_id
_entity_poly.type
_entity_poly.pdbx_seq_one_letter_code
_entity_poly.pdbx_strand_id
1 'polypeptide(L)' 'IMQDKGDTAKAKAVYQQVINKFPGTNGAKQAQKRLNALG' A
#
# COMPACT_ATOMS: atom_id res chain seq x y z
N ILE A 1 14.63 -11.96 -10.38
CA ILE A 1 14.26 -11.72 -10.36
C ILE A 1 13.43 -11.03 -10.33
N MET A 2 12.93 -10.85 -10.18
CA MET A 2 12.23 -10.31 -10.32
C MET A 2 11.30 -9.92 -9.77
N GLN A 3 10.88 -9.30 -9.52
CA GLN A 3 10.00 -8.99 -9.04
C GLN A 3 8.96 -9.03 -9.54
N ASP A 4 8.20 -9.14 -9.09
CA ASP A 4 7.15 -9.38 -9.59
C ASP A 4 6.21 -8.35 -9.72
N LYS A 5 5.55 -8.06 -10.74
CA LYS A 5 4.54 -7.11 -10.88
C LYS A 5 3.37 -7.48 -10.04
N GLY A 6 3.14 -8.72 -9.91
CA GLY A 6 2.02 -9.20 -9.12
C GLY A 6 2.16 -8.80 -7.66
N ASP A 7 3.36 -8.90 -7.13
CA ASP A 7 3.59 -8.55 -5.75
C ASP A 7 3.35 -7.08 -5.50
N THR A 8 3.77 -6.25 -6.41
CA THR A 8 3.56 -4.82 -6.27
C THR A 8 2.08 -4.49 -6.30
N ALA A 9 1.35 -5.11 -7.19
CA ALA A 9 -0.08 -4.86 -7.29
C ALA A 9 -0.79 -5.29 -6.01
N LYS A 10 -0.39 -6.41 -5.46
CA LYS A 10 -1.00 -6.89 -4.23
C LYS A 10 -0.69 -5.95 -3.07
N ALA A 11 0.55 -5.50 -3.00
CA ALA A 11 0.93 -4.59 -1.93
C ALA A 11 0.11 -3.31 -2.01
N LYS A 12 -0.06 -2.80 -3.21
CA LYS A 12 -0.85 -1.60 -3.39
C LYS A 12 -2.28 -1.81 -2.91
N ALA A 13 -2.86 -2.94 -3.27
CA ALA A 13 -4.22 -3.21 -2.89
C ALA A 13 -4.36 -3.27 -1.38
N VAL A 14 -3.41 -3.91 -0.72
CA VAL A 14 -3.46 -4.00 0.73
C VAL A 14 -3.34 -2.63 1.38
N TYR A 15 -2.41 -1.83 0.89
CA TYR A 15 -2.23 -0.49 1.45
C TYR A 15 -3.48 0.35 1.25
N GLN A 16 -4.09 0.24 0.10
CA GLN A 16 -5.29 1.00 -0.16
C GLN A 16 -6.43 0.55 0.74
N GLN A 17 -6.49 -0.73 1.03
CA GLN A 17 -7.51 -1.21 1.94
C GLN A 17 -7.34 -0.62 3.32
N VAL A 18 -6.10 -0.55 3.79
CA VAL A 18 -5.84 0.04 5.10
C VAL A 18 -6.31 1.48 5.12
N ILE A 19 -6.00 2.22 4.07
CA ILE A 19 -6.38 3.61 4.00
C ILE A 19 -7.89 3.76 3.97
N ASN A 20 -8.55 2.90 3.22
CA ASN A 20 -10.00 2.98 3.11
C ASN A 20 -10.70 2.57 4.40
N LYS A 21 -10.20 1.54 5.05
CA LYS A 21 -10.88 1.04 6.22
C LYS A 21 -10.52 1.81 7.48
N PHE A 22 -9.29 2.29 7.54
CA PHE A 22 -8.83 2.99 8.74
C PHE A 22 -8.21 4.33 8.39
N PRO A 23 -8.98 5.22 7.78
CA PRO A 23 -8.43 6.51 7.37
C PRO A 23 -8.06 7.33 8.59
N GLY A 24 -6.97 8.06 8.46
CA GLY A 24 -6.55 8.94 9.55
C GLY A 24 -5.75 8.27 10.63
N THR A 25 -5.51 6.97 10.50
CA THR A 25 -4.71 6.27 11.51
C THR A 25 -3.25 6.28 11.10
N ASN A 26 -2.39 5.91 12.04
CA ASN A 26 -0.97 5.80 11.73
C ASN A 26 -0.74 4.75 10.66
N GLY A 27 -1.49 3.68 10.72
CA GLY A 27 -1.36 2.64 9.71
C GLY A 27 -1.68 3.17 8.33
N ALA A 28 -2.72 3.98 8.23
CA ALA A 28 -3.11 4.56 6.95
C ALA A 28 -2.02 5.50 6.44
N LYS A 29 -1.43 6.28 7.34
CA LYS A 29 -0.37 7.18 6.95
C LYS A 29 0.83 6.42 6.42
N GLN A 30 1.18 5.34 7.09
CA GLN A 30 2.28 4.52 6.64
C GLN A 30 1.97 3.87 5.31
N ALA A 31 0.73 3.38 5.18
CA ALA A 31 0.33 2.76 3.94
C ALA A 31 0.42 3.77 2.79
N GLN A 32 0.03 4.99 3.05
CA GLN A 32 0.10 6.02 2.03
C GLN A 32 1.54 6.27 1.61
N LYS A 33 2.44 6.32 2.56
CA LYS A 33 3.85 6.51 2.25
C LYS A 33 4.37 5.38 1.39
N ARG A 34 4.00 4.17 1.75
CA ARG A 34 4.48 3.03 1.00
C ARG A 34 3.89 2.99 -0.39
N LEU A 35 2.64 3.39 -0.51
CA LEU A 35 2.02 3.48 -1.81
C LEU A 35 2.78 4.44 -2.71
N ASN A 36 3.15 5.58 -2.14
CA ASN A 36 3.90 6.56 -2.91
C ASN A 36 5.24 6.02 -3.34
N ALA A 37 5.87 5.25 -2.48
CA ALA A 37 7.17 4.66 -2.81
C ALA A 37 7.03 3.60 -3.89
N LEU A 38 5.93 2.88 -3.87
CA LEU A 38 5.71 1.84 -4.87
C LEU A 38 5.33 2.43 -6.20
N GLY A 39 4.54 3.43 -6.15
CA GLY A 39 3.97 3.98 -7.32
C GLY A 39 4.81 4.89 -8.02
#